data_271deb2a6303ab778a6d35d1df705f28
#
_entry.id   271deb2a6303ab778a6d35d1df705f28
#
_cell.length_a   1.000
_cell.length_b   1.000
_cell.length_c   1.000
_cell.angle_alpha   90.00
_cell.angle_beta   90.00
_cell.angle_gamma   90.00
#
_symmetry.space_group_name_H-M   'P 1'
#
loop_
_entity.id
_entity.type
_entity.pdbx_description
1 polymer ?
#
loop_
_entity_poly.entity_id
_entity_poly.type
_entity_poly.pdbx_seq_one_letter_code
_entity_poly.pdbx_strand_id
1 'polypeptide(L)'
;MMVLKNKWKNRFILILFMVGFVFFACKEETDLYFNGDITVIKSFDNDTLLSPVKVELEDIYDGSVLAYDSLLFFTSHKYSDCWMYVFSVNSGKHIASLCPKGQGPNDYLSCKNSQQFIRENGELKLWVRDNAKSAR
;
A
#
# COMPACT_ATOMS: atom_id res chain seq x y z
N MET A 1 -2.21 69.46 29.70
CA MET A 1 -2.37 68.08 30.19
C MET A 1 -3.26 67.25 29.26
N MET A 2 -3.07 67.35 27.94
CA MET A 2 -3.98 66.72 26.96
C MET A 2 -3.26 65.80 25.92
N VAL A 3 -1.93 65.71 25.93
CA VAL A 3 -1.16 65.00 24.89
C VAL A 3 -0.87 63.56 25.24
N LEU A 4 -0.94 63.16 26.46
CA LEU A 4 -0.64 61.79 26.93
C LEU A 4 -1.78 60.77 26.70
N LYS A 5 -3.04 61.25 26.65
CA LYS A 5 -4.22 60.35 26.45
C LYS A 5 -4.31 59.76 25.05
N ASN A 6 -3.78 60.45 24.01
CA ASN A 6 -3.84 59.97 22.64
C ASN A 6 -2.78 58.89 22.32
N LYS A 7 -1.62 58.91 22.99
CA LYS A 7 -0.59 57.88 22.78
C LYS A 7 -1.01 56.49 23.27
N TRP A 8 -1.80 56.41 24.31
CA TRP A 8 -2.30 55.17 24.85
C TRP A 8 -3.40 54.56 23.96
N LYS A 9 -4.32 55.37 23.44
CA LYS A 9 -5.34 54.93 22.47
C LYS A 9 -4.74 54.34 21.23
N ASN A 10 -3.72 54.99 20.66
CA ASN A 10 -3.07 54.48 19.44
C ASN A 10 -2.29 53.20 19.69
N ARG A 11 -1.70 53.00 20.86
CA ARG A 11 -1.03 51.74 21.20
C ARG A 11 -2.03 50.60 21.38
N PHE A 12 -3.19 50.88 21.96
CA PHE A 12 -4.25 49.87 22.17
C PHE A 12 -4.87 49.44 20.84
N ILE A 13 -5.08 50.36 19.89
CA ILE A 13 -5.57 50.06 18.56
C ILE A 13 -4.54 49.22 17.77
N LEU A 14 -3.26 49.50 17.93
CA LEU A 14 -2.17 48.78 17.23
C LEU A 14 -2.05 47.35 17.78
N ILE A 15 -2.21 47.12 19.06
CA ILE A 15 -2.23 45.80 19.68
C ILE A 15 -3.49 45.02 19.25
N LEU A 16 -4.65 45.64 19.16
CA LEU A 16 -5.88 45.03 18.71
C LEU A 16 -5.78 44.58 17.23
N PHE A 17 -5.12 45.38 16.42
CA PHE A 17 -4.87 45.06 15.02
C PHE A 17 -3.88 43.89 14.87
N MET A 18 -2.81 43.82 15.69
CA MET A 18 -1.89 42.69 15.70
C MET A 18 -2.53 41.39 16.13
N VAL A 19 -3.38 41.42 17.14
CA VAL A 19 -4.14 40.23 17.63
C VAL A 19 -5.13 39.75 16.56
N GLY A 20 -5.77 40.68 15.83
CA GLY A 20 -6.65 40.33 14.71
C GLY A 20 -5.96 39.60 13.57
N PHE A 21 -4.71 39.95 13.27
CA PHE A 21 -3.93 39.30 12.20
C PHE A 21 -3.54 37.85 12.53
N VAL A 22 -3.37 37.51 13.81
CA VAL A 22 -3.01 36.13 14.24
C VAL A 22 -4.17 35.15 14.01
N PHE A 23 -5.42 35.61 14.06
CA PHE A 23 -6.59 34.76 13.83
C PHE A 23 -6.86 34.49 12.34
N PHE A 24 -6.28 35.23 11.41
CA PHE A 24 -6.44 35.01 9.96
C PHE A 24 -5.33 34.13 9.35
N ALA A 25 -4.31 33.74 10.13
CA ALA A 25 -3.16 33.00 9.62
C ALA A 25 -3.35 31.48 9.65
N CYS A 26 -4.42 30.94 10.24
CA CYS A 26 -4.76 29.53 10.13
C CYS A 26 -5.80 29.32 9.01
N LYS A 27 -5.38 29.36 7.76
CA LYS A 27 -6.02 28.56 6.73
C LYS A 27 -5.40 27.18 6.82
N GLU A 28 -6.19 26.19 7.20
CA GLU A 28 -5.84 24.81 6.92
C GLU A 28 -5.67 24.70 5.41
N GLU A 29 -4.41 24.60 4.96
CA GLU A 29 -4.13 24.11 3.63
C GLU A 29 -4.58 22.66 3.61
N THR A 30 -5.76 22.42 3.06
CA THR A 30 -6.21 21.09 2.69
C THR A 30 -5.17 20.53 1.72
N ASP A 31 -4.52 19.45 2.11
CA ASP A 31 -3.48 18.77 1.38
C ASP A 31 -3.86 18.65 -0.10
N LEU A 32 -3.10 19.34 -0.95
CA LEU A 32 -3.21 19.32 -2.40
C LEU A 32 -2.94 17.94 -3.05
N TYR A 33 -2.63 16.92 -2.22
CA TYR A 33 -2.33 15.57 -2.68
C TYR A 33 -3.57 14.70 -2.94
N PHE A 34 -4.74 15.10 -2.43
CA PHE A 34 -5.99 14.37 -2.64
C PHE A 34 -7.05 15.29 -3.21
N ASN A 35 -7.20 15.25 -4.53
CA ASN A 35 -8.24 15.99 -5.25
C ASN A 35 -9.56 15.20 -5.30
N GLY A 36 -9.91 14.52 -4.21
CA GLY A 36 -11.12 13.72 -4.11
C GLY A 36 -11.87 13.93 -2.81
N ASP A 37 -13.19 13.78 -2.86
CA ASP A 37 -14.02 13.81 -1.67
C ASP A 37 -13.65 12.64 -0.74
N ILE A 38 -13.25 12.96 0.49
CA ILE A 38 -12.95 11.96 1.51
C ILE A 38 -14.29 11.51 2.12
N THR A 39 -14.68 10.28 1.83
CA THR A 39 -15.82 9.65 2.48
C THR A 39 -15.34 8.95 3.75
N VAL A 40 -15.71 9.47 4.90
CA VAL A 40 -15.43 8.83 6.20
C VAL A 40 -16.51 7.79 6.47
N ILE A 41 -16.16 6.52 6.40
CA ILE A 41 -17.04 5.40 6.78
C ILE A 41 -16.96 5.26 8.30
N LYS A 42 -18.03 5.66 9.00
CA LYS A 42 -18.11 5.61 10.48
C LYS A 42 -18.63 4.29 11.02
N SER A 43 -19.31 3.51 10.20
CA SER A 43 -19.84 2.18 10.54
C SER A 43 -20.04 1.37 9.28
N PHE A 44 -19.97 0.06 9.44
CA PHE A 44 -20.37 -0.88 8.40
C PHE A 44 -21.77 -1.39 8.73
N ASP A 45 -22.66 -1.36 7.76
CA ASP A 45 -24.08 -1.73 7.98
C ASP A 45 -24.28 -3.24 8.17
N ASN A 46 -23.28 -4.04 7.79
CA ASN A 46 -23.32 -5.50 7.92
C ASN A 46 -22.00 -6.05 8.45
N ASP A 47 -22.05 -6.72 9.59
CA ASP A 47 -20.98 -7.57 10.08
C ASP A 47 -21.07 -8.93 9.37
N THR A 48 -20.09 -9.24 8.54
CA THR A 48 -19.99 -10.54 7.90
C THR A 48 -19.09 -11.43 8.72
N LEU A 49 -19.65 -12.52 9.26
CA LEU A 49 -18.85 -13.57 9.87
C LEU A 49 -18.08 -14.31 8.79
N LEU A 50 -16.75 -14.17 8.82
CA LEU A 50 -15.86 -14.90 7.95
C LEU A 50 -15.75 -16.34 8.48
N SER A 51 -16.15 -17.33 7.67
CA SER A 51 -15.90 -18.73 7.94
C SER A 51 -14.57 -19.12 7.29
N PRO A 52 -13.51 -19.34 8.08
CA PRO A 52 -12.22 -19.72 7.51
C PRO A 52 -12.31 -21.12 6.90
N VAL A 53 -11.74 -21.28 5.71
CA VAL A 53 -11.56 -22.57 5.06
C VAL A 53 -10.11 -22.99 5.24
N LYS A 54 -9.88 -24.17 5.81
CA LYS A 54 -8.55 -24.74 5.92
C LYS A 54 -8.15 -25.34 4.58
N VAL A 55 -7.02 -24.91 4.04
CA VAL A 55 -6.40 -25.50 2.85
C VAL A 55 -5.20 -26.34 3.31
N GLU A 56 -5.21 -27.63 3.02
CA GLU A 56 -4.07 -28.50 3.25
C GLU A 56 -3.20 -28.54 2.01
N LEU A 57 -1.96 -28.11 2.14
CA LEU A 57 -0.98 -28.07 1.06
C LEU A 57 -0.16 -29.37 1.06
N GLU A 58 0.32 -29.77 -0.12
CA GLU A 58 1.19 -30.96 -0.27
C GLU A 58 2.50 -30.83 0.50
N ASP A 59 2.99 -29.62 0.69
CA ASP A 59 4.24 -29.34 1.38
C ASP A 59 4.13 -28.03 2.18
N ILE A 60 5.10 -27.82 3.09
CA ILE A 60 5.19 -26.63 3.93
C ILE A 60 6.15 -25.65 3.27
N TYR A 61 5.62 -24.50 2.88
CA TYR A 61 6.38 -23.41 2.28
C TYR A 61 6.56 -22.26 3.25
N ASP A 62 7.80 -21.80 3.34
CA ASP A 62 8.18 -20.65 4.15
C ASP A 62 8.28 -19.43 3.25
N GLY A 63 7.71 -18.31 3.67
CA GLY A 63 7.75 -17.05 2.91
C GLY A 63 6.47 -16.26 2.95
N SER A 64 6.32 -15.34 1.99
CA SER A 64 5.10 -14.53 1.86
C SER A 64 4.07 -15.24 0.99
N VAL A 65 2.82 -15.14 1.39
CA VAL A 65 1.66 -15.74 0.70
C VAL A 65 0.80 -14.63 0.11
N LEU A 66 0.37 -14.84 -1.12
CA LEU A 66 -0.64 -14.03 -1.77
C LEU A 66 -1.72 -14.94 -2.34
N ALA A 67 -2.97 -14.66 -2.04
CA ALA A 67 -4.11 -15.35 -2.62
C ALA A 67 -4.74 -14.49 -3.73
N TYR A 68 -5.02 -15.11 -4.85
CA TYR A 68 -5.77 -14.49 -5.94
C TYR A 68 -6.64 -15.53 -6.64
N ASP A 69 -7.95 -15.30 -6.64
CA ASP A 69 -8.95 -16.23 -7.14
C ASP A 69 -8.83 -17.60 -6.41
N SER A 70 -8.62 -18.68 -7.12
CA SER A 70 -8.43 -20.04 -6.59
C SER A 70 -6.95 -20.45 -6.50
N LEU A 71 -6.03 -19.49 -6.51
CA LEU A 71 -4.58 -19.70 -6.49
C LEU A 71 -3.92 -19.10 -5.26
N LEU A 72 -2.94 -19.83 -4.73
CA LEU A 72 -2.01 -19.34 -3.70
C LEU A 72 -0.62 -19.22 -4.30
N PHE A 73 -0.02 -18.05 -4.14
CA PHE A 73 1.33 -17.74 -4.58
C PHE A 73 2.24 -17.61 -3.36
N PHE A 74 3.22 -18.50 -3.24
CA PHE A 74 4.22 -18.47 -2.20
C PHE A 74 5.50 -17.89 -2.76
N THR A 75 6.03 -16.83 -2.16
CA THR A 75 7.34 -16.27 -2.51
C THR A 75 8.31 -16.62 -1.40
N SER A 76 9.34 -17.40 -1.71
CA SER A 76 10.31 -17.88 -0.73
C SER A 76 11.76 -17.63 -1.17
N HIS A 77 12.58 -17.22 -0.19
CA HIS A 77 14.03 -17.08 -0.38
C HIS A 77 14.79 -18.39 -0.10
N LYS A 78 14.15 -19.34 0.55
CA LYS A 78 14.77 -20.54 1.11
C LYS A 78 15.10 -21.60 0.05
N TYR A 79 14.26 -21.73 -0.96
CA TYR A 79 14.46 -22.75 -1.99
C TYR A 79 15.44 -22.27 -3.04
N SER A 80 16.20 -23.22 -3.63
CA SER A 80 17.31 -22.91 -4.53
C SER A 80 16.90 -22.74 -5.99
N ASP A 81 15.77 -23.31 -6.37
CA ASP A 81 15.34 -23.44 -7.78
C ASP A 81 14.51 -22.26 -8.29
N CYS A 82 13.49 -21.86 -7.52
CA CYS A 82 12.55 -20.81 -7.89
C CYS A 82 12.25 -19.85 -6.75
N TRP A 83 11.78 -18.65 -7.10
CA TRP A 83 11.35 -17.66 -6.14
C TRP A 83 9.89 -17.81 -5.74
N MET A 84 9.06 -18.38 -6.62
CA MET A 84 7.62 -18.43 -6.42
C MET A 84 7.04 -19.78 -6.79
N TYR A 85 6.14 -20.28 -5.93
CA TYR A 85 5.40 -21.53 -6.09
C TYR A 85 3.91 -21.24 -6.07
N VAL A 86 3.18 -21.87 -6.98
CA VAL A 86 1.74 -21.65 -7.15
C VAL A 86 1.00 -22.92 -6.81
N PHE A 87 -0.02 -22.79 -5.96
CA PHE A 87 -0.89 -23.89 -5.51
C PHE A 87 -2.35 -23.60 -5.84
N SER A 88 -3.12 -24.66 -6.03
CA SER A 88 -4.57 -24.56 -6.06
C SER A 88 -5.14 -24.49 -4.66
N VAL A 89 -5.98 -23.49 -4.38
CA VAL A 89 -6.75 -23.42 -3.13
C VAL A 89 -7.68 -24.64 -2.97
N ASN A 90 -8.27 -25.07 -4.08
CA ASN A 90 -9.29 -26.14 -4.06
C ASN A 90 -8.70 -27.52 -3.80
N SER A 91 -7.51 -27.81 -4.28
CA SER A 91 -6.90 -29.14 -4.18
C SER A 91 -5.66 -29.20 -3.28
N GLY A 92 -5.12 -28.04 -2.88
CA GLY A 92 -3.85 -27.94 -2.14
C GLY A 92 -2.62 -28.35 -2.96
N LYS A 93 -2.79 -28.73 -4.22
CA LYS A 93 -1.71 -29.24 -5.07
C LYS A 93 -0.88 -28.13 -5.68
N HIS A 94 0.42 -28.41 -5.83
CA HIS A 94 1.35 -27.61 -6.60
C HIS A 94 0.94 -27.58 -8.08
N ILE A 95 0.91 -26.38 -8.67
CA ILE A 95 0.53 -26.14 -10.07
C ILE A 95 1.73 -25.72 -10.90
N ALA A 96 2.52 -24.75 -10.38
CA ALA A 96 3.62 -24.17 -11.13
C ALA A 96 4.71 -23.61 -10.22
N SER A 97 5.95 -23.61 -10.74
CA SER A 97 7.08 -22.89 -10.16
C SER A 97 7.45 -21.75 -11.13
N LEU A 98 7.55 -20.54 -10.59
CA LEU A 98 7.77 -19.33 -11.36
C LEU A 98 9.03 -18.63 -10.89
N CYS A 99 9.60 -17.81 -11.78
CA CYS A 99 10.78 -17.00 -11.50
C CYS A 99 11.97 -17.86 -11.08
N PRO A 100 12.57 -18.65 -12.00
CA PRO A 100 13.74 -19.48 -11.70
C PRO A 100 14.88 -18.61 -11.18
N LYS A 101 15.61 -19.12 -10.17
CA LYS A 101 16.76 -18.44 -9.57
C LYS A 101 18.01 -18.70 -10.38
N GLY A 102 18.72 -17.62 -10.74
CA GLY A 102 19.97 -17.73 -11.47
C GLY A 102 20.46 -16.43 -12.06
N GLN A 103 21.46 -16.54 -12.93
CA GLN A 103 22.06 -15.39 -13.61
C GLN A 103 21.84 -15.42 -15.14
N GLY A 104 21.11 -16.41 -15.62
CA GLY A 104 20.76 -16.53 -17.03
C GLY A 104 19.81 -15.42 -17.51
N PRO A 105 19.56 -15.33 -18.82
CA PRO A 105 18.71 -14.28 -19.40
C PRO A 105 17.26 -14.35 -18.90
N ASN A 106 16.76 -15.53 -18.61
CA ASN A 106 15.40 -15.77 -18.14
C ASN A 106 15.32 -16.03 -16.62
N ASP A 107 16.45 -16.00 -15.92
CA ASP A 107 16.51 -16.21 -14.49
C ASP A 107 16.33 -14.89 -13.73
N TYR A 108 15.98 -15.00 -12.47
CA TYR A 108 15.76 -13.88 -11.56
C TYR A 108 16.79 -13.90 -10.44
N LEU A 109 17.47 -12.76 -10.21
CA LEU A 109 18.36 -12.56 -9.07
C LEU A 109 17.57 -12.21 -7.81
N SER A 110 16.42 -11.58 -7.97
CA SER A 110 15.43 -11.36 -6.92
C SER A 110 14.05 -11.34 -7.53
N CYS A 111 13.04 -11.78 -6.79
CA CYS A 111 11.67 -11.70 -7.25
C CYS A 111 10.80 -11.08 -6.17
N LYS A 112 10.26 -9.91 -6.45
CA LYS A 112 9.23 -9.28 -5.64
C LYS A 112 7.92 -9.29 -6.40
N ASN A 113 6.89 -9.82 -5.75
CA ASN A 113 5.54 -9.78 -6.24
C ASN A 113 4.96 -8.38 -6.05
N SER A 114 4.48 -7.77 -7.13
CA SER A 114 3.85 -6.44 -7.07
C SER A 114 2.40 -6.48 -6.61
N GLN A 115 1.85 -7.68 -6.36
CA GLN A 115 0.43 -7.92 -6.05
C GLN A 115 -0.54 -7.43 -7.14
N GLN A 116 -0.04 -7.23 -8.34
CA GLN A 116 -0.83 -6.79 -9.48
C GLN A 116 -1.08 -7.97 -10.42
N PHE A 117 -2.35 -8.31 -10.54
CA PHE A 117 -2.83 -9.34 -11.45
C PHE A 117 -3.64 -8.71 -12.57
N ILE A 118 -3.45 -9.21 -13.77
CA ILE A 118 -4.23 -8.83 -14.95
C ILE A 118 -4.72 -10.11 -15.61
N ARG A 119 -6.02 -10.17 -15.89
CA ARG A 119 -6.59 -11.25 -16.70
C ARG A 119 -6.86 -10.74 -18.09
N GLU A 120 -6.20 -11.31 -19.06
CA GLU A 120 -6.30 -10.94 -20.47
C GLU A 120 -6.41 -12.20 -21.34
N ASN A 121 -7.42 -12.27 -22.19
CA ASN A 121 -7.65 -13.41 -23.10
C ASN A 121 -7.74 -14.79 -22.39
N GLY A 122 -8.23 -14.82 -21.13
CA GLY A 122 -8.28 -16.04 -20.34
C GLY A 122 -6.98 -16.40 -19.61
N GLU A 123 -5.89 -15.70 -19.89
CA GLU A 123 -4.61 -15.88 -19.21
C GLU A 123 -4.51 -14.97 -17.97
N LEU A 124 -3.95 -15.51 -16.90
CA LEU A 124 -3.61 -14.75 -15.71
C LEU A 124 -2.14 -14.31 -15.80
N LYS A 125 -1.92 -13.00 -15.78
CA LYS A 125 -0.60 -12.38 -15.76
C LYS A 125 -0.33 -11.78 -14.39
N LEU A 126 0.84 -12.05 -13.83
CA LEU A 126 1.31 -11.48 -12.59
C LEU A 126 2.53 -10.60 -12.87
N TRP A 127 2.49 -9.37 -12.38
CA TRP A 127 3.64 -8.49 -12.44
C TRP A 127 4.64 -8.82 -11.34
N VAL A 128 5.86 -9.14 -11.75
CA VAL A 128 7.00 -9.38 -10.85
C VAL A 128 8.11 -8.38 -11.15
N ARG A 129 8.85 -8.02 -10.11
CA ARG A 129 9.97 -7.09 -10.20
C ARG A 129 11.26 -7.77 -9.77
N ASP A 130 12.27 -7.71 -10.63
CA ASP A 130 13.64 -8.07 -10.28
C ASP A 130 14.47 -6.81 -10.01
N ASN A 131 14.61 -6.46 -8.73
CA ASN A 131 15.34 -5.26 -8.33
C ASN A 131 16.85 -5.36 -8.61
N ALA A 132 17.40 -6.55 -8.69
CA ALA A 132 18.83 -6.74 -8.92
C ALA A 132 19.21 -6.55 -10.39
N LYS A 133 18.29 -6.86 -11.32
CA LYS A 133 18.51 -6.63 -12.77
C LYS A 133 18.27 -5.18 -13.17
N SER A 134 17.38 -4.47 -12.51
CA SER A 134 17.07 -3.06 -12.83
C SER A 134 18.16 -2.07 -12.42
N ALA A 135 19.15 -2.49 -11.64
CA ALA A 135 20.26 -1.68 -11.16
C ALA A 135 21.53 -1.76 -12.01
N ARG A 136 21.48 -2.39 -13.21
CA ARG A 136 22.62 -2.52 -14.14
C ARG A 136 22.43 -1.68 -15.36
#